data_8a2e569ea2668b1b887c1fbb693150fe
#
_entry.id   8a2e569ea2668b1b887c1fbb693150fe
#
_cell.length_a   1.000
_cell.length_b   1.000
_cell.length_c   1.000
_cell.angle_alpha   90.00
_cell.angle_beta   90.00
_cell.angle_gamma   90.00
#
_symmetry.space_group_name_H-M   'P 1'
#
loop_
_entity.id
_entity.type
_entity.pdbx_description
1 polymer ?
#
loop_
_entity_poly.entity_id
_entity_poly.type
_entity_poly.pdbx_seq_one_letter_code
_entity_poly.pdbx_strand_id
1 'polypeptide(L)'
;MQQLHGSATDSFGEHLRKLREAKSRGDASFSLRRVAARCGVTPAYLSRVERGEVAPPGEETLGKLAADLGEDPDVLMALAGKVSQDLRAAILARPKLFAELIRSARDMPDHALLRIVREVRDGDW
;
A
#
# COMPACT_ATOMS: atom_id res chain seq x y z
N MET A 1 6.01 19.34 -10.27
CA MET A 1 5.65 18.44 -9.81
C MET A 1 5.72 17.30 -10.54
N GLN A 2 5.78 16.38 -10.34
CA GLN A 2 5.86 15.38 -10.92
C GLN A 2 4.87 14.77 -11.24
N GLN A 3 4.72 14.37 -12.01
CA GLN A 3 3.73 13.77 -12.38
C GLN A 3 3.76 12.41 -12.41
N LEU A 4 2.86 11.82 -12.30
CA LEU A 4 2.84 10.45 -12.26
C LEU A 4 3.00 9.88 -13.57
N HIS A 5 3.62 8.74 -13.64
CA HIS A 5 3.87 8.07 -14.85
C HIS A 5 3.19 6.76 -14.84
N GLY A 6 2.52 6.37 -15.84
CA GLY A 6 1.82 5.14 -15.94
C GLY A 6 0.57 5.13 -15.09
N SER A 7 -0.11 4.02 -15.04
CA SER A 7 -1.32 3.86 -14.25
C SER A 7 -0.98 3.53 -12.82
N ALA A 8 -1.98 3.60 -11.95
CA ALA A 8 -1.82 3.13 -10.58
C ALA A 8 -1.40 1.67 -10.54
N THR A 9 -1.85 0.88 -11.53
CA THR A 9 -1.45 -0.51 -11.67
C THR A 9 0.05 -0.66 -11.85
N ASP A 10 0.64 0.16 -12.73
CA ASP A 10 2.08 0.12 -12.95
C ASP A 10 2.84 0.51 -11.70
N SER A 11 2.43 1.60 -11.07
CA SER A 11 3.10 2.07 -9.86
C SER A 11 3.03 1.07 -8.73
N PHE A 12 1.87 0.43 -8.58
CA PHE A 12 1.68 -0.59 -7.55
C PHE A 12 2.57 -1.80 -7.81
N GLY A 13 2.56 -2.29 -9.04
CA GLY A 13 3.34 -3.47 -9.39
C GLY A 13 4.83 -3.27 -9.18
N GLU A 14 5.33 -2.11 -9.57
CA GLU A 14 6.72 -1.76 -9.39
C GLU A 14 7.10 -1.72 -7.91
N HIS A 15 6.26 -1.11 -7.09
CA HIS A 15 6.49 -1.04 -5.65
C HIS A 15 6.50 -2.44 -5.04
N LEU A 16 5.54 -3.26 -5.42
CA LEU A 16 5.44 -4.63 -4.91
C LEU A 16 6.68 -5.44 -5.26
N ARG A 17 7.13 -5.32 -6.52
CA ARG A 17 8.31 -6.04 -6.95
C ARG A 17 9.55 -5.62 -6.18
N LYS A 18 9.70 -4.31 -5.94
CA LYS A 18 10.85 -3.81 -5.19
C LYS A 18 10.87 -4.33 -3.77
N LEU A 19 9.70 -4.38 -3.12
CA LEU A 19 9.59 -4.94 -1.78
C LEU A 19 10.05 -6.40 -1.76
N ARG A 20 9.54 -7.18 -2.71
CA ARG A 20 9.87 -8.60 -2.76
C ARG A 20 11.34 -8.82 -3.08
N GLU A 21 11.88 -8.10 -4.07
CA GLU A 21 13.27 -8.28 -4.47
C GLU A 21 14.24 -7.85 -3.38
N ALA A 22 13.89 -6.83 -2.62
CA ALA A 22 14.73 -6.41 -1.51
C ALA A 22 14.88 -7.53 -0.48
N LYS A 23 13.79 -8.26 -0.22
CA LYS A 23 13.85 -9.39 0.71
C LYS A 23 14.52 -10.61 0.11
N SER A 24 14.39 -10.80 -1.21
CA SER A 24 14.94 -11.99 -1.85
C SER A 24 16.46 -11.95 -1.97
N ARG A 25 17.07 -10.80 -1.79
CA ARG A 25 18.51 -10.67 -1.95
C ARG A 25 19.33 -11.51 -0.99
N GLY A 26 18.82 -11.93 0.08
CA GLY A 26 19.53 -12.84 0.98
C GLY A 26 18.69 -14.00 1.39
N ASP A 27 17.54 -14.19 0.72
CA ASP A 27 16.59 -15.17 1.19
C ASP A 27 15.77 -15.68 0.00
N ALA A 28 16.06 -16.89 -0.42
CA ALA A 28 15.37 -17.52 -1.56
C ALA A 28 13.90 -17.77 -1.29
N SER A 29 13.46 -17.69 -0.03
CA SER A 29 12.05 -17.88 0.29
C SER A 29 11.19 -16.70 -0.18
N PHE A 30 11.81 -15.64 -0.68
CA PHE A 30 11.09 -14.51 -1.26
C PHE A 30 11.18 -14.49 -2.78
N SER A 31 11.46 -15.62 -3.40
CA SER A 31 11.33 -15.75 -4.85
C SER A 31 9.86 -15.54 -5.23
N LEU A 32 9.62 -15.15 -6.47
CA LEU A 32 8.27 -14.91 -6.96
C LEU A 32 7.37 -16.11 -6.68
N ARG A 33 7.89 -17.32 -6.97
CA ARG A 33 7.10 -18.53 -6.83
C ARG A 33 6.72 -18.79 -5.39
N ARG A 34 7.67 -18.59 -4.47
CA ARG A 34 7.41 -18.90 -3.06
C ARG A 34 6.48 -17.90 -2.41
N VAL A 35 6.65 -16.61 -2.75
CA VAL A 35 5.73 -15.59 -2.25
C VAL A 35 4.33 -15.86 -2.78
N ALA A 36 4.20 -16.16 -4.07
CA ALA A 36 2.90 -16.47 -4.66
C ALA A 36 2.22 -17.62 -3.94
N ALA A 37 2.99 -18.70 -3.66
CA ALA A 37 2.44 -19.87 -2.98
C ALA A 37 1.91 -19.50 -1.59
N ARG A 38 2.67 -18.71 -0.83
CA ARG A 38 2.25 -18.34 0.52
C ARG A 38 1.03 -17.44 0.50
N CYS A 39 0.87 -16.64 -0.57
CA CYS A 39 -0.25 -15.72 -0.65
C CYS A 39 -1.45 -16.29 -1.40
N GLY A 40 -1.36 -17.56 -1.80
CA GLY A 40 -2.50 -18.23 -2.42
C GLY A 40 -2.79 -17.82 -3.85
N VAL A 41 -1.78 -17.37 -4.58
CA VAL A 41 -1.94 -16.99 -5.99
C VAL A 41 -0.92 -17.74 -6.83
N THR A 42 -1.12 -17.74 -8.15
CA THR A 42 -0.17 -18.40 -9.05
C THR A 42 1.03 -17.49 -9.29
N PRO A 43 2.21 -18.07 -9.56
CA PRO A 43 3.35 -17.25 -9.93
C PRO A 43 3.10 -16.41 -11.18
N ALA A 44 2.39 -16.97 -12.15
CA ALA A 44 2.06 -16.22 -13.37
C ALA A 44 1.24 -14.98 -13.05
N TYR A 45 0.25 -15.12 -12.17
CA TYR A 45 -0.58 -13.98 -11.78
C TYR A 45 0.24 -12.93 -11.04
N LEU A 46 1.05 -13.35 -10.06
CA LEU A 46 1.87 -12.41 -9.32
C LEU A 46 2.85 -11.69 -10.24
N SER A 47 3.43 -12.41 -11.19
CA SER A 47 4.31 -11.81 -12.17
C SER A 47 3.61 -10.72 -12.97
N ARG A 48 2.38 -10.96 -13.38
CA ARG A 48 1.60 -9.97 -14.14
C ARG A 48 1.27 -8.76 -13.29
N VAL A 49 0.96 -8.98 -12.01
CA VAL A 49 0.70 -7.87 -11.10
C VAL A 49 1.94 -7.00 -10.99
N GLU A 50 3.11 -7.63 -10.81
CA GLU A 50 4.37 -6.88 -10.67
C GLU A 50 4.73 -6.12 -11.93
N ARG A 51 4.34 -6.63 -13.09
CA ARG A 51 4.61 -5.94 -14.36
C ARG A 51 3.54 -4.92 -14.73
N GLY A 52 2.52 -4.77 -13.90
CA GLY A 52 1.45 -3.82 -14.18
C GLY A 52 0.51 -4.25 -15.29
N GLU A 53 0.48 -5.55 -15.62
CA GLU A 53 -0.33 -6.06 -16.72
C GLU A 53 -1.76 -6.37 -16.32
N VAL A 54 -2.03 -6.46 -15.02
CA VAL A 54 -3.37 -6.68 -14.51
C VAL A 54 -3.60 -5.75 -13.34
N ALA A 55 -4.86 -5.53 -13.00
CA ALA A 55 -5.22 -4.67 -11.88
C ALA A 55 -4.66 -5.22 -10.58
N PRO A 56 -4.42 -4.36 -9.58
CA PRO A 56 -3.98 -4.85 -8.27
C PRO A 56 -4.99 -5.82 -7.67
N PRO A 57 -4.52 -6.76 -6.85
CA PRO A 57 -5.42 -7.74 -6.22
C PRO A 57 -6.42 -7.09 -5.28
N GLY A 58 -7.41 -7.87 -4.86
CA GLY A 58 -8.36 -7.40 -3.87
C GLY A 58 -7.79 -7.33 -2.48
N GLU A 59 -8.60 -6.86 -1.55
CA GLU A 59 -8.13 -6.57 -0.19
C GLU A 59 -7.57 -7.79 0.52
N GLU A 60 -8.20 -8.95 0.37
CA GLU A 60 -7.74 -10.15 1.04
C GLU A 60 -6.33 -10.54 0.58
N THR A 61 -6.11 -10.57 -0.73
CA THR A 61 -4.79 -10.92 -1.27
C THR A 61 -3.76 -9.86 -0.93
N LEU A 62 -4.15 -8.58 -0.98
CA LEU A 62 -3.25 -7.49 -0.60
C LEU A 62 -2.83 -7.62 0.86
N GLY A 63 -3.75 -8.04 1.74
CA GLY A 63 -3.41 -8.27 3.13
C GLY A 63 -2.38 -9.38 3.30
N LYS A 64 -2.52 -10.46 2.54
CA LYS A 64 -1.56 -11.56 2.60
C LYS A 64 -0.20 -11.13 2.08
N LEU A 65 -0.17 -10.38 1.00
CA LEU A 65 1.09 -9.87 0.45
C LEU A 65 1.77 -8.94 1.44
N ALA A 66 1.01 -8.04 2.05
CA ALA A 66 1.57 -7.11 3.02
C ALA A 66 2.18 -7.85 4.21
N ALA A 67 1.46 -8.83 4.74
CA ALA A 67 1.96 -9.63 5.86
C ALA A 67 3.22 -10.38 5.48
N ASP A 68 3.25 -10.97 4.29
CA ASP A 68 4.38 -11.77 3.86
C ASP A 68 5.61 -10.89 3.61
N LEU A 69 5.42 -9.70 3.08
CA LEU A 69 6.52 -8.81 2.73
C LEU A 69 6.86 -7.79 3.82
N GLY A 70 6.16 -7.83 4.94
CA GLY A 70 6.45 -6.93 6.05
C GLY A 70 6.03 -5.49 5.79
N GLU A 71 4.98 -5.28 5.00
CA GLU A 71 4.47 -3.95 4.72
C GLU A 71 3.18 -3.72 5.49
N ASP A 72 2.91 -2.47 5.83
CA ASP A 72 1.64 -2.09 6.43
C ASP A 72 0.52 -2.33 5.40
N PRO A 73 -0.50 -3.12 5.75
CA PRO A 73 -1.57 -3.41 4.78
C PRO A 73 -2.32 -2.17 4.32
N ASP A 74 -2.48 -1.17 5.16
CA ASP A 74 -3.15 0.07 4.76
C ASP A 74 -2.33 0.83 3.74
N VAL A 75 -1.00 0.81 3.88
CA VAL A 75 -0.11 1.43 2.92
C VAL A 75 -0.17 0.71 1.58
N LEU A 76 -0.15 -0.63 1.61
CA LEU A 76 -0.20 -1.40 0.37
C LEU A 76 -1.53 -1.19 -0.34
N MET A 77 -2.63 -1.11 0.42
CA MET A 77 -3.94 -0.80 -0.15
C MET A 77 -3.94 0.58 -0.81
N ALA A 78 -3.38 1.58 -0.13
CA ALA A 78 -3.34 2.94 -0.66
C ALA A 78 -2.54 3.00 -1.96
N LEU A 79 -1.43 2.26 -2.04
CA LEU A 79 -0.64 2.18 -3.26
C LEU A 79 -1.42 1.54 -4.39
N ALA A 80 -2.38 0.69 -4.08
CA ALA A 80 -3.27 0.09 -5.07
C ALA A 80 -4.45 1.01 -5.41
N GLY A 81 -4.46 2.23 -4.87
CA GLY A 81 -5.54 3.17 -5.10
C GLY A 81 -6.80 2.87 -4.32
N LYS A 82 -6.66 2.15 -3.21
CA LYS A 82 -7.81 1.71 -2.42
C LYS A 82 -7.66 2.15 -0.97
N VAL A 83 -8.78 2.18 -0.27
CA VAL A 83 -8.81 2.45 1.17
C VAL A 83 -9.26 1.19 1.86
N SER A 84 -8.48 0.73 2.85
CA SER A 84 -8.83 -0.48 3.59
C SER A 84 -10.15 -0.30 4.32
N GLN A 85 -10.77 -1.41 4.72
CA GLN A 85 -12.02 -1.34 5.45
C GLN A 85 -11.88 -0.62 6.78
N ASP A 86 -10.75 -0.82 7.45
CA ASP A 86 -10.50 -0.15 8.72
C ASP A 86 -10.44 1.37 8.56
N LEU A 87 -9.71 1.84 7.56
CA LEU A 87 -9.62 3.28 7.31
C LEU A 87 -10.95 3.84 6.84
N ARG A 88 -11.66 3.07 6.00
CA ARG A 88 -12.98 3.50 5.53
C ARG A 88 -13.96 3.65 6.69
N ALA A 89 -13.94 2.70 7.62
CA ALA A 89 -14.81 2.76 8.77
C ALA A 89 -14.53 4.00 9.62
N ALA A 90 -13.25 4.34 9.80
CA ALA A 90 -12.87 5.54 10.55
C ALA A 90 -13.40 6.79 9.86
N ILE A 91 -13.27 6.86 8.53
CA ILE A 91 -13.76 8.01 7.76
C ILE A 91 -15.27 8.11 7.87
N LEU A 92 -15.96 6.98 7.74
CA LEU A 92 -17.42 6.95 7.78
C LEU A 92 -17.97 7.34 9.16
N ALA A 93 -17.20 7.12 10.21
CA ALA A 93 -17.61 7.51 11.54
C ALA A 93 -17.65 9.03 11.70
N ARG A 94 -16.78 9.76 11.01
CA ARG A 94 -16.73 11.22 11.08
C ARG A 94 -16.41 11.81 9.71
N PRO A 95 -17.34 11.65 8.75
CA PRO A 95 -17.02 11.95 7.36
C PRO A 95 -16.69 13.41 7.10
N LYS A 96 -17.37 14.35 7.77
CA LYS A 96 -17.11 15.77 7.55
C LYS A 96 -15.73 16.17 8.06
N LEU A 97 -15.37 15.68 9.26
CA LEU A 97 -14.08 16.02 9.84
C LEU A 97 -12.94 15.42 9.03
N PHE A 98 -13.08 14.17 8.61
CA PHE A 98 -12.03 13.53 7.84
C PHE A 98 -11.91 14.12 6.44
N ALA A 99 -13.03 14.48 5.80
CA ALA A 99 -12.97 15.13 4.51
C ALA A 99 -12.23 16.47 4.60
N GLU A 100 -12.52 17.24 5.64
CA GLU A 100 -11.86 18.51 5.86
C GLU A 100 -10.38 18.33 6.14
N LEU A 101 -10.05 17.36 7.00
CA LEU A 101 -8.67 17.07 7.34
C LEU A 101 -7.86 16.67 6.10
N ILE A 102 -8.40 15.75 5.30
CA ILE A 102 -7.71 15.27 4.12
C ILE A 102 -7.52 16.40 3.10
N ARG A 103 -8.55 17.21 2.88
CA ARG A 103 -8.45 18.34 1.97
C ARG A 103 -7.41 19.35 2.42
N SER A 104 -7.37 19.62 3.72
CA SER A 104 -6.40 20.56 4.29
C SER A 104 -4.98 20.03 4.19
N ALA A 105 -4.82 18.72 4.36
CA ALA A 105 -3.50 18.10 4.33
C ALA A 105 -2.98 17.86 2.92
N ARG A 106 -3.85 17.89 1.92
CA ARG A 106 -3.50 17.46 0.56
C ARG A 106 -2.29 18.17 0.00
N ASP A 107 -2.16 19.46 0.24
CA ASP A 107 -1.09 20.27 -0.33
C ASP A 107 0.04 20.55 0.66
N MET A 108 0.02 19.93 1.83
CA MET A 108 1.06 20.13 2.82
C MET A 108 2.31 19.35 2.47
N PRO A 109 3.49 19.89 2.74
CA PRO A 109 4.72 19.12 2.53
C PRO A 109 4.85 18.02 3.58
N ASP A 110 5.67 17.02 3.27
CA ASP A 110 5.81 15.86 4.13
C ASP A 110 6.23 16.21 5.54
N HIS A 111 7.14 17.18 5.71
CA HIS A 111 7.60 17.52 7.06
C HIS A 111 6.47 18.10 7.92
N ALA A 112 5.52 18.81 7.31
CA ALA A 112 4.39 19.34 8.04
C ALA A 112 3.40 18.23 8.40
N LEU A 113 3.17 17.30 7.47
CA LEU A 113 2.33 16.13 7.75
C LEU A 113 2.93 15.27 8.84
N LEU A 114 4.26 15.08 8.83
CA LEU A 114 4.93 14.31 9.87
C LEU A 114 4.78 14.94 11.23
N ARG A 115 4.78 16.26 11.29
CA ARG A 115 4.56 16.95 12.56
C ARG A 115 3.17 16.66 13.11
N ILE A 116 2.16 16.71 12.24
CA ILE A 116 0.78 16.41 12.65
C ILE A 116 0.68 14.96 13.12
N VAL A 117 1.28 14.03 12.38
CA VAL A 117 1.25 12.61 12.76
C VAL A 117 1.87 12.40 14.14
N ARG A 118 3.00 13.05 14.40
CA ARG A 118 3.65 12.93 15.71
C ARG A 118 2.78 13.51 16.81
N GLU A 119 2.17 14.65 16.55
CA GLU A 119 1.32 15.27 17.55
C GLU A 119 0.12 14.39 17.87
N VAL A 120 -0.50 13.80 16.85
CA VAL A 120 -1.63 12.90 17.06
C VAL A 120 -1.20 11.64 17.80
N ARG A 121 -0.07 11.05 17.40
CA ARG A 121 0.40 9.81 18.01
C ARG A 121 0.85 10.02 19.46
N ASP A 122 1.57 11.11 19.72
CA ASP A 122 2.19 11.34 21.02
C ASP A 122 1.41 12.33 21.90
N GLY A 123 0.32 12.88 21.37
CA GLY A 123 -0.45 13.89 22.07
C GLY A 123 -1.22 13.34 23.26
N ASP A 124 -1.62 14.27 24.11
CA ASP A 124 -2.33 13.93 25.35
C ASP A 124 -3.71 14.58 25.28
N TRP A 125 -4.69 13.85 24.77
CA TRP A 125 -6.07 14.33 24.72
C TRP A 125 -7.05 13.35 25.34
#